data_cf2d738d6536d7cf5689be89a33bb888
#
_entry.id   cf2d738d6536d7cf5689be89a33bb888
#
_cell.length_a   1.000
_cell.length_b   1.000
_cell.length_c   1.000
_cell.angle_alpha   90.00
_cell.angle_beta   90.00
_cell.angle_gamma   90.00
#
_symmetry.space_group_name_H-M   'P 1'
#
loop_
_entity.id
_entity.type
_entity.pdbx_description
1 polymer ?
#
loop_
_entity_poly.entity_id
_entity_poly.type
_entity_poly.pdbx_seq_one_letter_code
_entity_poly.pdbx_strand_id
1 'polypeptide(L)'
;MLEELDIGHKSLNAMDALSSLETAISNAKNNNLIALKVVHGSGSGTIRKAVRAWGQEQEGRFKAVINGEDYNMFNKDAVAMRSELFEKKDKDFNRKNPGITIFWL
;
A
#
# COMPACT_ATOMS: atom_id res chain seq x y z
N MET A 1 5.10 11.76 6.73
CA MET A 1 5.69 10.42 6.66
C MET A 1 4.67 9.41 6.18
N LEU A 2 5.09 8.46 5.39
CA LEU A 2 4.20 7.41 4.89
C LEU A 2 4.03 6.34 5.98
N GLU A 3 2.79 6.15 6.40
CA GLU A 3 2.45 5.15 7.41
C GLU A 3 2.58 3.74 6.84
N GLU A 4 3.05 2.78 7.65
CA GLU A 4 3.22 1.40 7.22
C GLU A 4 2.31 0.45 8.00
N LEU A 5 1.73 -0.53 7.29
CA LEU A 5 1.05 -1.67 7.87
C LEU A 5 1.78 -2.93 7.43
N ASP A 6 2.36 -3.67 8.38
CA ASP A 6 3.04 -4.92 8.08
C ASP A 6 2.12 -6.10 8.37
N ILE A 7 1.67 -6.78 7.32
CA ILE A 7 0.85 -7.98 7.42
C ILE A 7 1.63 -9.24 7.02
N GLY A 8 2.83 -9.08 6.47
CA GLY A 8 3.64 -10.20 5.99
C GLY A 8 4.26 -11.03 7.11
N HIS A 9 4.55 -10.42 8.26
CA HIS A 9 5.19 -11.09 9.39
C HIS A 9 4.22 -11.76 10.36
N LYS A 10 2.92 -11.63 10.12
CA LYS A 10 1.90 -12.13 11.05
C LYS A 10 1.38 -13.50 10.69
N SER A 11 1.94 -14.14 9.70
CA SER A 11 1.54 -15.48 9.21
C SER A 11 0.03 -15.59 8.99
N LEU A 12 -0.60 -14.52 8.54
CA LEU A 12 -2.03 -14.47 8.29
C LEU A 12 -2.38 -15.18 6.99
N ASN A 13 -3.56 -15.81 6.94
CA ASN A 13 -4.12 -16.23 5.67
C ASN A 13 -4.65 -14.98 4.93
N ALA A 14 -5.03 -15.15 3.66
CA ALA A 14 -5.47 -14.02 2.83
C ALA A 14 -6.70 -13.32 3.43
N MET A 15 -7.65 -14.06 3.98
CA MET A 15 -8.87 -13.50 4.56
C MET A 15 -8.55 -12.60 5.76
N ASP A 16 -7.70 -13.08 6.68
CA ASP A 16 -7.29 -12.32 7.86
C ASP A 16 -6.47 -11.10 7.46
N ALA A 17 -5.61 -11.23 6.46
CA ALA A 17 -4.82 -10.12 5.94
C ALA A 17 -5.72 -9.01 5.38
N LEU A 18 -6.73 -9.37 4.61
CA LEU A 18 -7.67 -8.39 4.05
C LEU A 18 -8.52 -7.73 5.13
N SER A 19 -8.90 -8.47 6.17
CA SER A 19 -9.63 -7.91 7.31
C SER A 19 -8.77 -6.88 8.04
N SER A 20 -7.50 -7.18 8.29
CA SER A 20 -6.55 -6.24 8.89
C SER A 20 -6.35 -5.01 8.02
N LEU A 21 -6.27 -5.20 6.71
CA LEU A 21 -6.12 -4.13 5.76
C LEU A 21 -7.33 -3.19 5.77
N GLU A 22 -8.54 -3.75 5.76
CA GLU A 22 -9.77 -2.94 5.80
C GLU A 22 -9.82 -2.07 7.06
N THR A 23 -9.50 -2.64 8.20
CA THR A 23 -9.46 -1.90 9.47
C THR A 23 -8.41 -0.78 9.41
N ALA A 24 -7.22 -1.07 8.92
CA ALA A 24 -6.14 -0.10 8.83
C ALA A 24 -6.49 1.05 7.86
N ILE A 25 -7.12 0.74 6.73
CA ILE A 25 -7.55 1.75 5.76
C ILE A 25 -8.59 2.68 6.40
N SER A 26 -9.57 2.10 7.09
CA SER A 26 -10.62 2.89 7.76
C SER A 26 -10.02 3.82 8.82
N ASN A 27 -9.09 3.31 9.63
CA ASN A 27 -8.40 4.11 10.63
C ASN A 27 -7.55 5.20 10.00
N ALA A 28 -6.84 4.89 8.93
CA ALA A 28 -5.99 5.86 8.22
C ALA A 28 -6.83 7.01 7.66
N LYS A 29 -7.98 6.70 7.06
CA LYS A 29 -8.89 7.73 6.55
C LYS A 29 -9.46 8.58 7.67
N ASN A 30 -9.84 7.98 8.79
CA ASN A 30 -10.36 8.71 9.94
C ASN A 30 -9.31 9.64 10.56
N ASN A 31 -8.02 9.30 10.41
CA ASN A 31 -6.91 10.11 10.90
C ASN A 31 -6.34 11.05 9.82
N ASN A 32 -7.01 11.17 8.68
CA ASN A 32 -6.64 12.06 7.58
C ASN A 32 -5.25 11.77 7.00
N LEU A 33 -4.83 10.51 7.01
CA LEU A 33 -3.58 10.11 6.39
C LEU A 33 -3.68 10.22 4.87
N ILE A 34 -2.59 10.62 4.24
CA ILE A 34 -2.52 10.76 2.77
C ILE A 34 -2.49 9.39 2.10
N ALA A 35 -1.69 8.48 2.65
CA ALA A 35 -1.47 7.16 2.04
C ALA A 35 -1.08 6.13 3.09
N LEU A 36 -1.22 4.86 2.74
CA LEU A 36 -0.82 3.74 3.58
C LEU A 36 0.03 2.76 2.77
N LYS A 37 1.23 2.48 3.25
CA LYS A 37 2.10 1.46 2.67
C LYS A 37 1.81 0.13 3.34
N VAL A 38 1.43 -0.87 2.56
CA VAL A 38 1.16 -2.22 3.06
C VAL A 38 2.35 -3.11 2.73
N VAL A 39 2.99 -3.65 3.77
CA VAL A 39 4.12 -4.55 3.63
C VAL A 39 3.60 -5.98 3.75
N HIS A 40 3.48 -6.67 2.63
CA HIS A 40 2.95 -8.04 2.57
C HIS A 40 4.03 -9.08 2.27
N GLY A 41 5.23 -8.62 1.94
CA GLY A 41 6.30 -9.51 1.54
C GLY A 41 6.11 -10.05 0.13
N SER A 42 7.15 -10.72 -0.38
CA SER A 42 7.15 -11.24 -1.75
C SER A 42 7.06 -12.78 -1.80
N GLY A 43 7.21 -13.47 -0.68
CA GLY A 43 7.17 -14.93 -0.51
C GLY A 43 6.49 -15.73 -1.63
N SER A 44 5.44 -16.50 -1.30
CA SER A 44 4.67 -17.26 -2.30
C SER A 44 3.82 -16.36 -3.21
N GLY A 45 3.63 -15.10 -2.82
CA GLY A 45 2.79 -14.15 -3.53
C GLY A 45 1.31 -14.24 -3.22
N THR A 46 0.89 -15.14 -2.34
CA THR A 46 -0.52 -15.33 -2.01
C THR A 46 -1.13 -14.07 -1.41
N ILE A 47 -0.49 -13.50 -0.37
CA ILE A 47 -1.00 -12.30 0.28
C ILE A 47 -0.89 -11.10 -0.65
N ARG A 48 0.23 -10.96 -1.37
CA ARG A 48 0.40 -9.88 -2.34
C ARG A 48 -0.72 -9.86 -3.37
N LYS A 49 -1.02 -11.03 -3.96
CA LYS A 49 -2.08 -11.16 -4.96
C LYS A 49 -3.43 -10.79 -4.37
N ALA A 50 -3.73 -11.26 -3.16
CA ALA A 50 -4.99 -10.96 -2.48
C ALA A 50 -5.14 -9.46 -2.21
N VAL A 51 -4.11 -8.81 -1.70
CA VAL A 51 -4.11 -7.37 -1.41
C VAL A 51 -4.34 -6.57 -2.68
N ARG A 52 -3.62 -6.91 -3.75
CA ARG A 52 -3.70 -6.17 -5.01
C ARG A 52 -5.03 -6.39 -5.72
N ALA A 53 -5.56 -7.61 -5.70
CA ALA A 53 -6.90 -7.89 -6.25
C ALA A 53 -7.98 -7.13 -5.48
N TRP A 54 -7.90 -7.14 -4.15
CA TRP A 54 -8.82 -6.39 -3.31
C TRP A 54 -8.78 -4.89 -3.63
N GLY A 55 -7.57 -4.33 -3.78
CA GLY A 55 -7.41 -2.92 -4.13
C GLY A 55 -8.05 -2.56 -5.46
N GLN A 56 -7.90 -3.42 -6.46
CA GLN A 56 -8.52 -3.21 -7.78
C GLN A 56 -10.03 -3.27 -7.71
N GLU A 57 -10.59 -4.11 -6.85
CA GLU A 57 -12.03 -4.25 -6.67
C GLU A 57 -12.67 -3.06 -5.96
N GLN A 58 -11.86 -2.21 -5.30
CA GLN A 58 -12.34 -1.03 -4.57
C GLN A 58 -12.37 0.22 -5.47
N GLU A 59 -12.80 0.06 -6.70
CA GLU A 59 -12.81 1.15 -7.68
C GLU A 59 -13.50 2.40 -7.13
N GLY A 60 -12.84 3.54 -7.27
CA GLY A 60 -13.37 4.82 -6.79
C GLY A 60 -13.13 5.10 -5.30
N ARG A 61 -12.66 4.11 -4.53
CA ARG A 61 -12.41 4.30 -3.09
C ARG A 61 -11.08 4.96 -2.81
N PHE A 62 -10.08 4.72 -3.65
CA PHE A 62 -8.72 5.25 -3.52
C PHE A 62 -8.38 6.13 -4.70
N LYS A 63 -7.52 7.13 -4.47
CA LYS A 63 -6.99 7.95 -5.56
C LYS A 63 -6.10 7.12 -6.48
N ALA A 64 -5.34 6.19 -5.91
CA ALA A 64 -4.55 5.23 -6.65
C ALA A 64 -4.14 4.07 -5.76
N VAL A 65 -3.86 2.92 -6.39
CA VAL A 65 -3.22 1.77 -5.76
C VAL A 65 -1.91 1.56 -6.51
N ILE A 66 -0.79 1.69 -5.82
CA ILE A 66 0.54 1.68 -6.45
C ILE A 66 1.28 0.43 -6.00
N ASN A 67 1.59 -0.46 -6.94
CA ASN A 67 2.42 -1.62 -6.65
C ASN A 67 3.85 -1.16 -6.37
N GLY A 68 4.55 -1.83 -5.44
CA GLY A 68 5.91 -1.43 -5.08
C GLY A 68 6.87 -1.39 -6.26
N GLU A 69 6.68 -2.28 -7.25
CA GLU A 69 7.49 -2.30 -8.48
C GLU A 69 7.32 -1.01 -9.29
N ASP A 70 6.15 -0.37 -9.18
CA ASP A 70 5.80 0.85 -9.92
C ASP A 70 5.94 2.12 -9.09
N TYR A 71 6.44 2.00 -7.87
CA TYR A 71 6.63 3.13 -6.98
C TYR A 71 7.94 3.82 -7.32
N ASN A 72 7.91 4.65 -8.36
CA ASN A 72 9.11 5.29 -8.90
C ASN A 72 8.78 6.63 -9.56
N MET A 73 9.83 7.32 -10.00
CA MET A 73 9.74 8.67 -10.59
C MET A 73 9.04 8.69 -11.96
N PHE A 74 8.82 7.53 -12.59
CA PHE A 74 8.15 7.43 -13.88
C PHE A 74 6.66 7.15 -13.76
N ASN A 75 6.18 6.88 -12.54
CA ASN A 75 4.77 6.65 -12.27
C ASN A 75 4.13 7.96 -11.80
N LYS A 76 3.24 8.51 -12.62
CA LYS A 76 2.66 9.82 -12.29
C LYS A 76 1.83 9.82 -11.00
N ASP A 77 1.18 8.71 -10.67
CA ASP A 77 0.41 8.61 -9.43
C ASP A 77 1.34 8.61 -8.21
N ALA A 78 2.47 7.90 -8.30
CA ALA A 78 3.47 7.89 -7.23
C ALA A 78 4.05 9.29 -7.02
N VAL A 79 4.39 9.98 -8.09
CA VAL A 79 4.93 11.34 -8.00
C VAL A 79 3.89 12.31 -7.41
N ALA A 80 2.65 12.24 -7.88
CA ALA A 80 1.58 13.11 -7.39
C ALA A 80 1.29 12.84 -5.91
N MET A 81 1.20 11.57 -5.51
CA MET A 81 0.98 11.21 -4.11
C MET A 81 2.10 11.74 -3.22
N ARG A 82 3.35 11.53 -3.62
CA ARG A 82 4.51 11.98 -2.84
C ARG A 82 4.55 13.50 -2.68
N SER A 83 4.00 14.25 -3.63
CA SER A 83 3.95 15.71 -3.52
C SER A 83 3.05 16.17 -2.37
N GLU A 84 2.13 15.33 -1.93
CA GLU A 84 1.23 15.62 -0.81
C GLU A 84 1.79 15.19 0.55
N LEU A 85 2.89 14.43 0.58
CA LEU A 85 3.48 13.95 1.82
C LEU A 85 4.34 15.05 2.46
N PHE A 86 4.19 15.21 3.78
CA PHE A 86 5.01 16.14 4.55
C PHE A 86 6.47 15.65 4.60
N GLU A 87 6.66 14.37 4.93
CA GLU A 87 7.98 13.74 4.96
C GLU A 87 8.09 12.84 3.73
N LYS A 88 9.02 13.18 2.82
CA LYS A 88 9.16 12.50 1.52
C LYS A 88 10.22 11.41 1.49
N LYS A 89 11.02 11.26 2.55
CA LYS A 89 12.00 10.19 2.63
C LYS A 89 11.29 8.84 2.70
N ASP A 90 11.61 7.95 1.76
CA ASP A 90 11.05 6.63 1.72
C ASP A 90 12.04 5.68 1.05
N LYS A 91 12.46 4.66 1.79
CA LYS A 91 13.46 3.69 1.32
C LYS A 91 13.01 2.89 0.12
N ASP A 92 11.69 2.77 -0.12
CA ASP A 92 11.15 1.93 -1.19
C ASP A 92 10.95 2.67 -2.50
N PHE A 93 11.04 4.00 -2.50
CA PHE A 93 10.88 4.78 -3.73
C PHE A 93 12.05 4.49 -4.69
N ASN A 94 11.73 4.14 -5.93
CA ASN A 94 12.70 3.73 -6.97
C ASN A 94 13.41 2.41 -6.68
N ARG A 95 12.87 1.56 -5.79
CA ARG A 95 13.54 0.30 -5.40
C ARG A 95 12.91 -0.95 -6.01
N LYS A 96 11.80 -0.81 -6.73
CA LYS A 96 11.08 -1.94 -7.36
C LYS A 96 10.77 -3.06 -6.35
N ASN A 97 10.32 -2.69 -5.16
CA ASN A 97 10.05 -3.66 -4.09
C ASN A 97 8.72 -4.38 -4.32
N PRO A 98 8.71 -5.67 -4.69
CA PRO A 98 7.46 -6.41 -4.91
C PRO A 98 6.75 -6.77 -3.61
N GLY A 99 7.38 -6.52 -2.46
CA GLY A 99 6.84 -6.86 -1.14
C GLY A 99 5.89 -5.81 -0.57
N ILE A 100 5.61 -4.73 -1.30
CA ILE A 100 4.73 -3.66 -0.83
C ILE A 100 3.69 -3.28 -1.86
N THR A 101 2.59 -2.72 -1.36
CA THR A 101 1.56 -2.06 -2.16
C THR A 101 1.15 -0.80 -1.41
N ILE A 102 1.01 0.32 -2.10
CA ILE A 102 0.70 1.60 -1.47
C ILE A 102 -0.69 2.04 -1.90
N PHE A 103 -1.51 2.41 -0.92
CA PHE A 103 -2.86 2.91 -1.14
C PHE A 103 -2.86 4.42 -0.93
N TRP A 104 -3.16 5.18 -1.96
CA TRP A 104 -3.31 6.63 -1.89
C TRP A 104 -4.76 6.91 -1.52
N LEU A 105 -4.98 7.33 -0.31
CA LEU A 105 -6.32 7.47 0.29
C LEU A 105 -7.08 8.78 -0.15
#